data_64e5ec384100153b8460d5f0467964ca
#
_entry.id   64e5ec384100153b8460d5f0467964ca
#
_cell.length_a   1.000
_cell.length_b   1.000
_cell.length_c   1.000
_cell.angle_alpha   90.00
_cell.angle_beta   90.00
_cell.angle_gamma   90.00
#
_symmetry.space_group_name_H-M   'P 1'
#
loop_
_entity.id
_entity.type
_entity.pdbx_description
1 polymer ?
#
loop_
_entity_poly.entity_id
_entity_poly.type
_entity_poly.pdbx_seq_one_letter_code
_entity_poly.pdbx_strand_id
1 'polypeptide(L)'
;MKRTGKGEKKPAFSRGGRAVALLVAFFVVLAILPQARQWDQEPTGEAAESQPVSAVQTELADTKQEAARFTVCLDPGHGGNDSGCVYGKRHESDDALTMAKLVKKYLEQENVQVVLTRTKDKYVELSERAQCANQANADYFVSIHRNLNPLGCGVETWTRADYSKESNALAEAIQKRMVKVGVQQNRGVKHGTQESASSSYYVLRKTKMPGVLIELGFIDNQKDNQLLDKHKKAYAKAIAKGIIQTYEKYHGEGEKSATNETKSK
;
A
#
# COMPACT_ATOMS: atom_id res chain seq x y z
N MET A 1 -58.84 8.29 44.76
CA MET A 1 -57.75 7.90 45.69
C MET A 1 -56.43 8.57 45.18
N LYS A 2 -55.72 9.22 46.09
CA LYS A 2 -54.68 10.26 45.83
C LYS A 2 -53.39 9.70 45.22
N ARG A 3 -52.91 10.33 44.13
CA ARG A 3 -51.54 10.23 43.62
C ARG A 3 -50.62 11.15 44.39
N THR A 4 -49.54 10.62 44.94
CA THR A 4 -48.42 11.41 45.49
C THR A 4 -47.25 11.28 44.57
N GLY A 5 -46.82 12.41 43.94
CA GLY A 5 -45.62 12.53 43.19
C GLY A 5 -44.42 12.72 44.12
N LYS A 6 -43.31 12.10 43.78
CA LYS A 6 -41.98 12.43 44.34
C LYS A 6 -41.12 12.99 43.22
N GLY A 7 -40.71 14.27 43.41
CA GLY A 7 -39.80 14.96 42.52
C GLY A 7 -38.37 14.55 42.77
N GLU A 8 -37.63 14.30 41.70
CA GLU A 8 -36.17 14.10 41.72
C GLU A 8 -35.46 15.42 41.57
N LYS A 9 -34.56 15.70 42.48
CA LYS A 9 -33.67 16.89 42.48
C LYS A 9 -32.43 16.62 41.59
N LYS A 10 -32.18 17.50 40.65
CA LYS A 10 -30.91 17.55 39.87
C LYS A 10 -29.77 18.11 40.71
N PRO A 11 -28.54 17.59 40.65
CA PRO A 11 -27.39 18.18 41.31
C PRO A 11 -26.84 19.39 40.54
N ALA A 12 -26.49 20.41 41.31
CA ALA A 12 -25.89 21.67 40.84
C ALA A 12 -24.40 21.48 40.50
N PHE A 13 -23.97 22.00 39.36
CA PHE A 13 -22.56 22.09 38.96
C PHE A 13 -21.87 23.27 39.66
N SER A 14 -20.86 23.00 40.46
CA SER A 14 -19.97 23.95 41.06
C SER A 14 -18.87 24.36 40.06
N ARG A 15 -18.79 25.66 39.76
CA ARG A 15 -17.68 26.29 39.04
C ARG A 15 -16.52 26.50 40.00
N GLY A 16 -15.44 25.75 39.86
CA GLY A 16 -14.16 26.02 40.52
C GLY A 16 -13.12 26.36 39.46
N GLY A 17 -12.80 27.66 39.32
CA GLY A 17 -11.71 28.13 38.50
C GLY A 17 -10.36 27.82 39.15
N ARG A 18 -9.40 27.34 38.38
CA ARG A 18 -7.99 27.31 38.71
C ARG A 18 -7.20 27.89 37.55
N ALA A 19 -6.60 29.02 37.79
CA ALA A 19 -5.63 29.66 36.93
C ALA A 19 -4.40 28.77 36.78
N VAL A 20 -3.96 28.52 35.54
CA VAL A 20 -2.68 27.89 35.24
C VAL A 20 -1.74 28.97 34.74
N ALA A 21 -0.66 29.17 35.48
CA ALA A 21 0.40 30.12 35.19
C ALA A 21 1.19 29.70 33.94
N LEU A 22 1.36 30.65 33.03
CA LEU A 22 2.24 30.55 31.86
C LEU A 22 3.71 30.67 32.31
N LEU A 23 4.47 29.60 32.18
CA LEU A 23 5.93 29.63 32.22
C LEU A 23 6.46 29.81 30.79
N VAL A 24 6.99 31.01 30.53
CA VAL A 24 7.71 31.33 29.29
C VAL A 24 9.14 30.83 29.44
N ALA A 25 9.49 29.79 28.71
CA ALA A 25 10.87 29.34 28.57
C ALA A 25 11.55 30.07 27.42
N PHE A 26 12.53 30.90 27.74
CA PHE A 26 13.44 31.54 26.78
C PHE A 26 14.42 30.51 26.24
N PHE A 27 14.35 30.20 24.96
CA PHE A 27 15.40 29.46 24.26
C PHE A 27 16.39 30.45 23.65
N VAL A 28 17.61 30.44 24.18
CA VAL A 28 18.77 31.12 23.61
C VAL A 28 19.20 30.36 22.36
N VAL A 29 19.08 30.99 21.21
CA VAL A 29 19.62 30.46 19.93
C VAL A 29 21.10 30.84 19.87
N LEU A 30 21.99 29.89 20.05
CA LEU A 30 23.41 30.03 19.72
C LEU A 30 23.58 29.82 18.19
N ALA A 31 23.87 30.91 17.50
CA ALA A 31 24.26 30.90 16.10
C ALA A 31 25.68 30.32 15.96
N ILE A 32 25.82 29.14 15.35
CA ILE A 32 27.10 28.59 14.94
C ILE A 32 27.33 29.00 13.48
N LEU A 33 28.26 29.95 13.27
CA LEU A 33 28.76 30.33 11.96
C LEU A 33 29.65 29.20 11.39
N PRO A 34 29.55 28.85 10.10
CA PRO A 34 30.50 27.94 9.48
C PRO A 34 31.81 28.66 9.19
N GLN A 35 32.91 28.14 9.73
CA GLN A 35 34.25 28.57 9.38
C GLN A 35 34.60 28.12 7.94
N ALA A 36 34.89 29.09 7.10
CA ALA A 36 35.47 28.87 5.77
C ALA A 36 36.86 28.24 5.91
N ARG A 37 37.07 27.05 5.38
CA ARG A 37 38.42 26.50 5.18
C ARG A 37 39.02 27.07 3.89
N GLN A 38 40.14 27.78 4.11
CA GLN A 38 41.05 28.27 3.11
C GLN A 38 41.72 27.09 2.41
N TRP A 39 41.68 27.07 1.08
CA TRP A 39 42.41 26.12 0.25
C TRP A 39 43.79 26.79 -0.07
N ASP A 40 44.86 26.23 0.50
CA ASP A 40 46.20 26.62 0.19
C ASP A 40 46.71 25.88 -1.06
N GLN A 41 47.48 26.59 -1.80
CA GLN A 41 48.06 26.46 -3.13
C GLN A 41 48.77 25.14 -3.41
N GLU A 42 48.75 24.78 -4.71
CA GLU A 42 49.52 23.75 -5.36
C GLU A 42 51.05 24.01 -5.31
N PRO A 43 51.88 22.96 -5.27
CA PRO A 43 53.26 23.06 -5.75
C PRO A 43 53.37 22.60 -7.22
N THR A 44 53.96 23.49 -8.00
CA THR A 44 54.39 23.29 -9.37
C THR A 44 55.55 22.30 -9.49
N GLY A 45 55.48 21.44 -10.53
CA GLY A 45 56.64 20.98 -11.24
C GLY A 45 57.07 19.54 -11.01
N GLU A 46 56.87 18.67 -11.98
CA GLU A 46 57.93 18.06 -12.76
C GLU A 46 57.36 17.07 -13.78
N ALA A 47 57.86 17.16 -15.01
CA ALA A 47 57.45 16.31 -16.11
C ALA A 47 57.99 14.89 -15.91
N ALA A 48 57.12 13.89 -15.95
CA ALA A 48 57.47 12.49 -16.08
C ALA A 48 56.74 11.88 -17.30
N GLU A 49 57.51 11.29 -18.09
CA GLU A 49 57.39 10.62 -19.37
C GLU A 49 56.13 9.74 -19.51
N SER A 50 55.43 9.94 -20.62
CA SER A 50 54.27 9.17 -21.06
C SER A 50 54.67 7.76 -21.50
N GLN A 51 54.14 6.77 -20.78
CA GLN A 51 54.02 5.40 -21.28
C GLN A 51 52.56 5.15 -21.74
N PRO A 52 52.34 4.46 -22.88
CA PRO A 52 50.98 4.22 -23.37
C PRO A 52 50.28 3.17 -22.50
N VAL A 53 49.28 3.59 -21.72
CA VAL A 53 48.38 2.67 -21.04
C VAL A 53 47.50 2.02 -22.11
N SER A 54 47.72 0.71 -22.26
CA SER A 54 46.84 -0.20 -22.99
C SER A 54 45.39 0.07 -22.66
N ALA A 55 44.58 0.28 -23.70
CA ALA A 55 43.15 0.44 -23.60
C ALA A 55 42.52 -0.80 -22.97
N VAL A 56 42.21 -0.71 -21.69
CA VAL A 56 41.23 -1.61 -21.08
C VAL A 56 39.89 -1.20 -21.64
N GLN A 57 39.42 -1.93 -22.65
CA GLN A 57 38.02 -1.89 -23.07
C GLN A 57 37.19 -2.29 -21.88
N THR A 58 36.66 -1.28 -21.19
CA THR A 58 35.56 -1.49 -20.28
C THR A 58 34.36 -1.90 -21.13
N GLU A 59 34.08 -3.21 -21.21
CA GLU A 59 32.80 -3.69 -21.66
C GLU A 59 31.75 -3.08 -20.71
N LEU A 60 31.18 -1.95 -21.12
CA LEU A 60 29.91 -1.49 -20.64
C LEU A 60 28.92 -2.60 -21.04
N ALA A 61 28.67 -3.51 -20.09
CA ALA A 61 27.52 -4.40 -20.19
C ALA A 61 26.30 -3.49 -20.29
N ASP A 62 25.84 -3.29 -21.52
CA ASP A 62 24.59 -2.65 -21.87
C ASP A 62 23.48 -3.58 -21.34
N THR A 63 23.23 -3.52 -20.03
CA THR A 63 22.06 -4.14 -19.45
C THR A 63 20.86 -3.37 -19.97
N LYS A 64 20.42 -3.73 -21.16
CA LYS A 64 19.14 -3.33 -21.72
C LYS A 64 18.09 -3.66 -20.64
N GLN A 65 17.75 -2.68 -19.81
CA GLN A 65 16.71 -2.83 -18.82
C GLN A 65 15.42 -3.06 -19.60
N GLU A 66 14.97 -4.29 -19.59
CA GLU A 66 13.75 -4.69 -20.29
C GLU A 66 12.60 -3.82 -19.76
N ALA A 67 11.83 -3.22 -20.67
CA ALA A 67 10.71 -2.36 -20.27
C ALA A 67 9.75 -3.16 -19.37
N ALA A 68 9.23 -2.51 -18.35
CA ALA A 68 8.27 -3.15 -17.44
C ALA A 68 7.06 -3.66 -18.22
N ARG A 69 6.59 -4.85 -17.86
CA ARG A 69 5.46 -5.52 -18.54
C ARG A 69 4.16 -4.72 -18.38
N PHE A 70 3.91 -4.19 -17.20
CA PHE A 70 2.74 -3.37 -16.85
C PHE A 70 2.96 -2.70 -15.50
N THR A 71 2.04 -1.82 -15.09
CA THR A 71 2.13 -1.05 -13.86
C THR A 71 0.99 -1.40 -12.90
N VAL A 72 1.32 -1.61 -11.62
CA VAL A 72 0.36 -1.84 -10.54
C VAL A 72 0.47 -0.76 -9.48
N CYS A 73 -0.64 -0.14 -9.12
CA CYS A 73 -0.71 0.70 -7.93
C CYS A 73 -1.19 -0.13 -6.74
N LEU A 74 -0.33 -0.29 -5.74
CA LEU A 74 -0.67 -0.90 -4.46
C LEU A 74 -1.00 0.20 -3.45
N ASP A 75 -2.13 0.07 -2.79
CA ASP A 75 -2.63 1.01 -1.80
C ASP A 75 -2.68 0.35 -0.41
N PRO A 76 -1.64 0.48 0.42
CA PRO A 76 -1.74 0.09 1.82
C PRO A 76 -2.71 1.03 2.53
N GLY A 77 -3.86 0.50 2.98
CA GLY A 77 -4.90 1.27 3.66
C GLY A 77 -4.39 2.01 4.90
N HIS A 78 -5.10 3.09 5.27
CA HIS A 78 -4.79 3.88 6.47
C HIS A 78 -3.37 4.47 6.51
N GLY A 79 -2.86 4.79 7.72
CA GLY A 79 -1.50 5.28 7.96
C GLY A 79 -1.44 6.61 8.71
N GLY A 80 -0.36 6.86 9.44
CA GLY A 80 -0.16 8.07 10.24
C GLY A 80 -1.18 8.18 11.39
N ASN A 81 -1.98 9.24 11.39
CA ASN A 81 -3.03 9.47 12.38
C ASN A 81 -4.28 8.58 12.19
N ASP A 82 -4.38 7.87 11.08
CA ASP A 82 -5.42 6.85 10.83
C ASP A 82 -4.79 5.45 10.93
N SER A 83 -4.94 4.80 12.07
CA SER A 83 -4.44 3.44 12.30
C SER A 83 -5.28 2.36 11.62
N GLY A 84 -6.46 2.70 11.11
CA GLY A 84 -7.47 1.74 10.73
C GLY A 84 -8.02 0.97 11.94
N CYS A 85 -8.46 -0.25 11.74
CA CYS A 85 -8.89 -1.12 12.81
C CYS A 85 -7.73 -1.45 13.76
N VAL A 86 -8.01 -1.48 15.08
CA VAL A 86 -7.01 -1.74 16.12
C VAL A 86 -7.47 -2.88 17.01
N TYR A 87 -6.58 -3.81 17.28
CA TYR A 87 -6.81 -4.88 18.26
C TYR A 87 -5.55 -5.08 19.13
N GLY A 88 -5.64 -4.71 20.39
CA GLY A 88 -4.52 -4.66 21.30
C GLY A 88 -3.45 -3.67 20.82
N LYS A 89 -2.27 -4.18 20.47
CA LYS A 89 -1.16 -3.38 19.91
C LYS A 89 -1.04 -3.51 18.39
N ARG A 90 -1.95 -4.23 17.74
CA ARG A 90 -1.91 -4.46 16.29
C ARG A 90 -2.74 -3.39 15.59
N HIS A 91 -2.17 -2.75 14.59
CA HIS A 91 -2.83 -1.76 13.76
C HIS A 91 -2.99 -2.31 12.34
N GLU A 92 -4.12 -2.07 11.73
CA GLU A 92 -4.40 -2.42 10.34
C GLU A 92 -3.41 -1.77 9.40
N SER A 93 -3.09 -0.50 9.62
CA SER A 93 -2.15 0.28 8.81
C SER A 93 -0.76 -0.37 8.70
N ASP A 94 -0.27 -1.01 9.78
CA ASP A 94 1.02 -1.70 9.79
C ASP A 94 0.98 -3.00 8.99
N ASP A 95 -0.10 -3.78 9.16
CA ASP A 95 -0.31 -5.01 8.41
C ASP A 95 -0.43 -4.72 6.91
N ALA A 96 -1.21 -3.71 6.54
CA ALA A 96 -1.43 -3.28 5.16
C ALA A 96 -0.11 -2.84 4.49
N LEU A 97 0.69 -2.00 5.17
CA LEU A 97 1.98 -1.54 4.66
C LEU A 97 2.97 -2.69 4.49
N THR A 98 3.04 -3.58 5.48
CA THR A 98 3.91 -4.75 5.44
C THR A 98 3.55 -5.66 4.26
N MET A 99 2.26 -5.91 4.06
CA MET A 99 1.79 -6.75 2.97
C MET A 99 2.04 -6.11 1.62
N ALA A 100 1.73 -4.81 1.46
CA ALA A 100 1.96 -4.09 0.21
C ALA A 100 3.44 -4.12 -0.22
N LYS A 101 4.37 -3.94 0.73
CA LYS A 101 5.82 -4.04 0.45
C LYS A 101 6.24 -5.45 0.01
N LEU A 102 5.63 -6.48 0.60
CA LEU A 102 5.90 -7.86 0.19
C LEU A 102 5.33 -8.16 -1.20
N VAL A 103 4.11 -7.71 -1.50
CA VAL A 103 3.50 -7.86 -2.83
C VAL A 103 4.33 -7.15 -3.89
N LYS A 104 4.74 -5.88 -3.61
CA LYS A 104 5.65 -5.11 -4.47
C LYS A 104 6.88 -5.94 -4.82
N LYS A 105 7.58 -6.47 -3.82
CA LYS A 105 8.78 -7.30 -4.03
C LYS A 105 8.54 -8.46 -5.01
N TYR A 106 7.41 -9.17 -4.90
CA TYR A 106 7.10 -10.29 -5.80
C TYR A 106 6.68 -9.86 -7.20
N LEU A 107 6.04 -8.71 -7.34
CA LEU A 107 5.70 -8.15 -8.65
C LEU A 107 6.94 -7.66 -9.40
N GLU A 108 7.85 -6.96 -8.71
CA GLU A 108 9.10 -6.47 -9.30
C GLU A 108 10.05 -7.61 -9.75
N GLN A 109 10.02 -8.76 -9.09
CA GLN A 109 10.74 -9.97 -9.51
C GLN A 109 10.24 -10.52 -10.86
N GLU A 110 9.02 -10.17 -11.27
CA GLU A 110 8.38 -10.59 -12.52
C GLU A 110 8.32 -9.42 -13.54
N ASN A 111 9.21 -8.43 -13.38
CA ASN A 111 9.34 -7.23 -14.22
C ASN A 111 8.04 -6.40 -14.31
N VAL A 112 7.30 -6.29 -13.21
CA VAL A 112 6.11 -5.45 -13.08
C VAL A 112 6.48 -4.17 -12.34
N GLN A 113 6.15 -3.02 -12.91
CA GLN A 113 6.33 -1.73 -12.25
C GLN A 113 5.32 -1.56 -11.12
N VAL A 114 5.77 -1.11 -9.94
CA VAL A 114 4.90 -0.94 -8.78
C VAL A 114 5.00 0.46 -8.19
N VAL A 115 3.86 1.13 -8.13
CA VAL A 115 3.67 2.39 -7.43
C VAL A 115 2.95 2.11 -6.10
N LEU A 116 3.39 2.73 -5.02
CA LEU A 116 2.76 2.65 -3.70
C LEU A 116 2.13 4.00 -3.36
N THR A 117 0.90 4.02 -2.87
CA THR A 117 0.25 5.26 -2.38
C THR A 117 0.95 5.82 -1.14
N ARG A 118 1.58 4.95 -0.35
CA ARG A 118 2.50 5.31 0.74
C ARG A 118 3.58 4.23 0.93
N THR A 119 4.79 4.65 1.30
CA THR A 119 5.95 3.78 1.53
C THR A 119 6.36 3.68 3.00
N LYS A 120 5.76 4.51 3.85
CA LYS A 120 5.99 4.58 5.30
C LYS A 120 4.67 4.81 6.04
N ASP A 121 4.72 4.80 7.36
CA ASP A 121 3.56 5.17 8.16
C ASP A 121 3.30 6.68 8.01
N LYS A 122 2.32 6.98 7.14
CA LYS A 122 1.90 8.33 6.76
C LYS A 122 0.43 8.27 6.35
N TYR A 123 -0.35 9.24 6.81
CA TYR A 123 -1.71 9.43 6.32
C TYR A 123 -1.71 9.90 4.86
N VAL A 124 -2.59 9.34 4.06
CA VAL A 124 -2.84 9.74 2.66
C VAL A 124 -4.35 9.80 2.46
N GLU A 125 -4.84 10.93 1.97
CA GLU A 125 -6.25 11.14 1.70
C GLU A 125 -6.77 10.14 0.64
N LEU A 126 -8.05 9.72 0.75
CA LEU A 126 -8.65 8.79 -0.20
C LEU A 126 -8.58 9.28 -1.65
N SER A 127 -8.71 10.61 -1.85
CA SER A 127 -8.57 11.25 -3.17
C SER A 127 -7.13 11.15 -3.71
N GLU A 128 -6.12 11.33 -2.86
CA GLU A 128 -4.72 11.24 -3.24
C GLU A 128 -4.33 9.80 -3.62
N ARG A 129 -4.88 8.78 -2.92
CA ARG A 129 -4.68 7.35 -3.26
C ARG A 129 -5.16 7.05 -4.68
N ALA A 130 -6.39 7.45 -5.00
CA ALA A 130 -6.94 7.27 -6.34
C ALA A 130 -6.18 8.09 -7.39
N GLN A 131 -5.79 9.32 -7.07
CA GLN A 131 -5.02 10.18 -7.96
C GLN A 131 -3.63 9.60 -8.25
N CYS A 132 -2.96 9.04 -7.25
CA CYS A 132 -1.68 8.35 -7.41
C CYS A 132 -1.75 7.25 -8.47
N ALA A 133 -2.77 6.39 -8.39
CA ALA A 133 -2.98 5.33 -9.37
C ALA A 133 -3.28 5.89 -10.78
N ASN A 134 -4.14 6.91 -10.85
CA ASN A 134 -4.55 7.52 -12.11
C ASN A 134 -3.40 8.27 -12.81
N GLN A 135 -2.54 8.96 -12.06
CA GLN A 135 -1.36 9.68 -12.59
C GLN A 135 -0.26 8.71 -13.04
N ALA A 136 -0.11 7.58 -12.35
CA ALA A 136 0.81 6.54 -12.74
C ALA A 136 0.36 5.77 -13.99
N ASN A 137 -0.85 6.02 -14.51
CA ASN A 137 -1.50 5.21 -15.55
C ASN A 137 -1.40 3.72 -15.23
N ALA A 138 -1.66 3.36 -13.96
CA ALA A 138 -1.57 1.98 -13.54
C ALA A 138 -2.60 1.10 -14.29
N ASP A 139 -2.20 -0.12 -14.63
CA ASP A 139 -3.10 -1.11 -15.25
C ASP A 139 -4.03 -1.74 -14.22
N TYR A 140 -3.57 -1.87 -12.98
CA TYR A 140 -4.37 -2.36 -11.85
C TYR A 140 -4.18 -1.51 -10.59
N PHE A 141 -5.27 -1.42 -9.81
CA PHE A 141 -5.28 -0.85 -8.47
C PHE A 141 -5.62 -1.92 -7.43
N VAL A 142 -4.78 -2.10 -6.40
CA VAL A 142 -5.01 -3.10 -5.34
C VAL A 142 -4.84 -2.45 -3.99
N SER A 143 -5.97 -2.23 -3.30
CA SER A 143 -6.01 -1.74 -1.93
C SER A 143 -5.96 -2.91 -0.94
N ILE A 144 -5.22 -2.75 0.17
CA ILE A 144 -4.93 -3.81 1.13
C ILE A 144 -5.35 -3.35 2.51
N HIS A 145 -6.23 -4.13 3.14
CA HIS A 145 -6.91 -3.83 4.39
C HIS A 145 -6.99 -5.04 5.34
N ARG A 146 -7.49 -4.80 6.54
CA ARG A 146 -7.92 -5.79 7.53
C ARG A 146 -9.33 -5.45 7.99
N ASN A 147 -10.17 -6.47 8.10
CA ASN A 147 -11.52 -6.31 8.60
C ASN A 147 -11.58 -6.30 10.14
N LEU A 148 -12.68 -5.80 10.70
CA LEU A 148 -12.99 -5.89 12.14
C LEU A 148 -14.45 -6.26 12.34
N ASN A 149 -14.67 -7.39 12.99
CA ASN A 149 -16.00 -7.83 13.45
C ASN A 149 -15.80 -8.99 14.43
N PRO A 150 -16.28 -8.88 15.69
CA PRO A 150 -16.07 -9.89 16.73
C PRO A 150 -16.54 -11.32 16.37
N LEU A 151 -17.47 -11.44 15.42
CA LEU A 151 -17.97 -12.72 14.92
C LEU A 151 -17.41 -13.08 13.53
N GLY A 152 -16.52 -12.24 12.99
CA GLY A 152 -15.96 -12.40 11.67
C GLY A 152 -14.70 -13.26 11.65
N CYS A 153 -14.45 -13.92 10.53
CA CYS A 153 -13.18 -14.57 10.24
C CYS A 153 -13.00 -14.79 8.74
N GLY A 154 -11.74 -14.98 8.33
CA GLY A 154 -11.38 -15.32 6.95
C GLY A 154 -11.17 -14.11 6.05
N VAL A 155 -10.87 -14.38 4.78
CA VAL A 155 -10.48 -13.38 3.78
C VAL A 155 -11.58 -13.12 2.76
N GLU A 156 -11.69 -11.89 2.29
CA GLU A 156 -12.61 -11.48 1.22
C GLU A 156 -11.95 -10.45 0.29
N THR A 157 -12.42 -10.37 -0.95
CA THR A 157 -11.94 -9.39 -1.92
C THR A 157 -13.12 -8.64 -2.50
N TRP A 158 -13.06 -7.32 -2.46
CA TRP A 158 -14.12 -6.41 -2.89
C TRP A 158 -13.83 -5.81 -4.24
N THR A 159 -14.87 -5.65 -5.06
CA THR A 159 -14.85 -4.91 -6.32
C THR A 159 -15.90 -3.81 -6.30
N ARG A 160 -15.92 -2.99 -7.35
CA ARG A 160 -16.95 -1.97 -7.55
C ARG A 160 -18.34 -2.61 -7.73
N ALA A 161 -19.36 -1.86 -7.34
CA ALA A 161 -20.77 -2.27 -7.51
C ALA A 161 -21.20 -2.38 -8.97
N ASP A 162 -20.59 -1.60 -9.88
CA ASP A 162 -20.93 -1.52 -11.29
C ASP A 162 -20.36 -2.64 -12.18
N TYR A 163 -19.81 -3.66 -11.59
CA TYR A 163 -19.36 -4.92 -12.19
C TYR A 163 -18.44 -4.78 -13.42
N SER A 164 -17.17 -4.61 -13.20
CA SER A 164 -16.15 -4.78 -14.25
C SER A 164 -15.75 -6.24 -14.38
N LYS A 165 -15.83 -6.82 -15.57
CA LYS A 165 -15.40 -8.21 -15.83
C LYS A 165 -13.96 -8.46 -15.40
N GLU A 166 -13.08 -7.51 -15.70
CA GLU A 166 -11.65 -7.62 -15.40
C GLU A 166 -11.36 -7.43 -13.90
N SER A 167 -12.04 -6.47 -13.23
CA SER A 167 -11.94 -6.34 -11.76
C SER A 167 -12.39 -7.61 -11.04
N ASN A 168 -13.46 -8.26 -11.53
CA ASN A 168 -13.90 -9.53 -10.98
C ASN A 168 -12.91 -10.66 -11.20
N ALA A 169 -12.36 -10.78 -12.41
CA ALA A 169 -11.34 -11.79 -12.69
C ALA A 169 -10.09 -11.59 -11.80
N LEU A 170 -9.70 -10.31 -11.58
CA LEU A 170 -8.62 -9.95 -10.67
C LEU A 170 -8.94 -10.38 -9.23
N ALA A 171 -10.13 -10.04 -8.73
CA ALA A 171 -10.58 -10.42 -7.40
C ALA A 171 -10.63 -11.94 -7.22
N GLU A 172 -11.21 -12.67 -8.17
CA GLU A 172 -11.29 -14.13 -8.14
C GLU A 172 -9.92 -14.81 -8.19
N ALA A 173 -9.01 -14.31 -9.03
CA ALA A 173 -7.66 -14.86 -9.15
C ALA A 173 -6.87 -14.68 -7.84
N ILE A 174 -6.97 -13.50 -7.21
CA ILE A 174 -6.34 -13.21 -5.92
C ILE A 174 -6.97 -14.06 -4.81
N GLN A 175 -8.30 -14.01 -4.68
CA GLN A 175 -9.05 -14.73 -3.64
C GLN A 175 -8.76 -16.24 -3.69
N LYS A 176 -8.87 -16.86 -4.88
CA LYS A 176 -8.60 -18.29 -5.09
C LYS A 176 -7.18 -18.69 -4.69
N ARG A 177 -6.20 -17.84 -4.96
CA ARG A 177 -4.79 -18.10 -4.62
C ARG A 177 -4.52 -17.94 -3.13
N MET A 178 -5.11 -16.93 -2.45
CA MET A 178 -5.01 -16.80 -1.01
C MET A 178 -5.64 -18.00 -0.28
N VAL A 179 -6.80 -18.44 -0.73
CA VAL A 179 -7.48 -19.63 -0.19
C VAL A 179 -6.59 -20.89 -0.30
N LYS A 180 -5.85 -21.06 -1.40
CA LYS A 180 -4.91 -22.19 -1.57
C LYS A 180 -3.73 -22.14 -0.60
N VAL A 181 -3.33 -20.96 -0.11
CA VAL A 181 -2.29 -20.83 0.92
C VAL A 181 -2.80 -21.33 2.28
N GLY A 182 -4.10 -21.19 2.50
CA GLY A 182 -4.81 -21.56 3.73
C GLY A 182 -5.34 -20.33 4.46
N VAL A 183 -6.66 -20.26 4.58
CA VAL A 183 -7.40 -19.21 5.28
C VAL A 183 -8.39 -19.87 6.25
N GLN A 184 -8.80 -19.16 7.29
CA GLN A 184 -9.79 -19.68 8.23
C GLN A 184 -11.15 -19.87 7.56
N GLN A 185 -11.57 -18.89 6.74
CA GLN A 185 -12.79 -18.93 5.96
C GLN A 185 -12.57 -18.22 4.61
N ASN A 186 -13.04 -18.84 3.54
CA ASN A 186 -13.18 -18.18 2.26
C ASN A 186 -14.51 -17.42 2.21
N ARG A 187 -14.46 -16.10 2.32
CA ARG A 187 -15.65 -15.23 2.26
C ARG A 187 -15.99 -14.81 0.83
N GLY A 188 -15.11 -15.15 -0.12
CA GLY A 188 -15.33 -14.96 -1.56
C GLY A 188 -15.10 -13.53 -2.03
N VAL A 189 -15.55 -13.29 -3.27
CA VAL A 189 -15.57 -11.98 -3.90
C VAL A 189 -16.88 -11.28 -3.56
N LYS A 190 -16.80 -9.99 -3.26
CA LYS A 190 -17.91 -9.11 -2.88
C LYS A 190 -17.97 -7.92 -3.83
N HIS A 191 -19.15 -7.32 -3.93
CA HIS A 191 -19.41 -6.12 -4.73
C HIS A 191 -19.98 -5.01 -3.85
N GLY A 192 -19.57 -3.78 -4.10
CA GLY A 192 -20.06 -2.64 -3.35
C GLY A 192 -19.20 -2.29 -2.14
N THR A 193 -19.84 -2.09 -1.00
CA THR A 193 -19.21 -1.90 0.32
C THR A 193 -19.88 -2.80 1.36
N GLN A 194 -19.33 -2.83 2.56
CA GLN A 194 -19.94 -3.60 3.67
C GLN A 194 -21.35 -3.11 4.02
N GLU A 195 -21.61 -1.80 3.83
CA GLU A 195 -22.88 -1.17 4.16
C GLU A 195 -23.89 -1.21 3.00
N SER A 196 -23.41 -1.32 1.76
CA SER A 196 -24.29 -1.20 0.59
C SER A 196 -23.71 -1.90 -0.64
N ALA A 197 -24.48 -2.83 -1.22
CA ALA A 197 -24.14 -3.49 -2.48
C ALA A 197 -24.19 -2.55 -3.70
N SER A 198 -24.92 -1.42 -3.61
CA SER A 198 -25.04 -0.43 -4.69
C SER A 198 -24.00 0.70 -4.63
N SER A 199 -23.25 0.81 -3.53
CA SER A 199 -22.15 1.76 -3.36
C SER A 199 -20.81 1.10 -3.71
N SER A 200 -19.77 1.90 -3.88
CA SER A 200 -18.41 1.40 -4.05
C SER A 200 -17.46 2.13 -3.11
N TYR A 201 -16.46 1.45 -2.58
CA TYR A 201 -15.39 2.10 -1.83
C TYR A 201 -14.83 3.27 -2.63
N TYR A 202 -14.56 4.39 -1.96
CA TYR A 202 -14.14 5.63 -2.62
C TYR A 202 -12.96 5.41 -3.56
N VAL A 203 -11.92 4.74 -3.09
CA VAL A 203 -10.71 4.47 -3.88
C VAL A 203 -11.01 3.64 -5.13
N LEU A 204 -11.88 2.65 -5.04
CA LEU A 204 -12.30 1.86 -6.21
C LEU A 204 -13.16 2.65 -7.19
N ARG A 205 -14.02 3.57 -6.69
CA ARG A 205 -14.91 4.39 -7.53
C ARG A 205 -14.14 5.49 -8.28
N LYS A 206 -13.03 5.99 -7.69
CA LYS A 206 -12.26 7.13 -8.24
C LYS A 206 -11.03 6.71 -9.04
N THR A 207 -10.63 5.45 -9.02
CA THR A 207 -9.63 4.90 -9.91
C THR A 207 -10.24 4.58 -11.29
N LYS A 208 -9.45 4.75 -12.36
CA LYS A 208 -9.89 4.57 -13.76
C LYS A 208 -9.72 3.14 -14.25
N MET A 209 -8.75 2.44 -13.70
CA MET A 209 -8.38 1.08 -14.08
C MET A 209 -9.18 0.03 -13.29
N PRO A 210 -9.15 -1.25 -13.70
CA PRO A 210 -9.63 -2.35 -12.87
C PRO A 210 -8.99 -2.35 -11.49
N GLY A 211 -9.80 -2.51 -10.44
CA GLY A 211 -9.31 -2.42 -9.07
C GLY A 211 -10.06 -3.30 -8.10
N VAL A 212 -9.37 -3.65 -7.02
CA VAL A 212 -9.89 -4.46 -5.91
C VAL A 212 -9.44 -3.92 -4.56
N LEU A 213 -10.21 -4.25 -3.52
CA LEU A 213 -9.84 -4.06 -2.12
C LEU A 213 -9.83 -5.44 -1.45
N ILE A 214 -8.72 -5.78 -0.81
CA ILE A 214 -8.50 -7.07 -0.16
C ILE A 214 -8.60 -6.89 1.35
N GLU A 215 -9.45 -7.68 1.98
CA GLU A 215 -9.52 -7.83 3.44
C GLU A 215 -8.75 -9.10 3.85
N LEU A 216 -7.57 -8.91 4.44
CA LEU A 216 -6.63 -9.99 4.82
C LEU A 216 -6.99 -10.66 6.15
N GLY A 217 -8.27 -10.91 6.38
CA GLY A 217 -8.79 -11.46 7.62
C GLY A 217 -9.18 -10.40 8.64
N PHE A 218 -9.75 -10.83 9.75
CA PHE A 218 -10.27 -9.97 10.81
C PHE A 218 -9.18 -9.73 11.86
N ILE A 219 -8.91 -8.46 12.13
CA ILE A 219 -7.81 -8.08 13.03
C ILE A 219 -8.08 -8.45 14.49
N ASP A 220 -9.35 -8.52 14.88
CA ASP A 220 -9.83 -8.97 16.20
C ASP A 220 -9.97 -10.50 16.31
N ASN A 221 -9.70 -11.25 15.23
CA ASN A 221 -9.72 -12.71 15.23
C ASN A 221 -8.29 -13.28 15.38
N GLN A 222 -8.03 -13.93 16.51
CA GLN A 222 -6.72 -14.49 16.83
C GLN A 222 -6.22 -15.48 15.79
N LYS A 223 -7.10 -16.32 15.24
CA LYS A 223 -6.72 -17.32 14.23
C LYS A 223 -6.32 -16.69 12.91
N ASP A 224 -7.05 -15.66 12.46
CA ASP A 224 -6.70 -14.91 11.26
C ASP A 224 -5.35 -14.19 11.42
N ASN A 225 -5.07 -13.64 12.61
CA ASN A 225 -3.78 -13.03 12.92
C ASN A 225 -2.64 -14.05 12.87
N GLN A 226 -2.82 -15.22 13.47
CA GLN A 226 -1.81 -16.30 13.42
C GLN A 226 -1.54 -16.78 11.98
N LEU A 227 -2.59 -16.93 11.16
CA LEU A 227 -2.45 -17.31 9.76
C LEU A 227 -1.74 -16.23 8.94
N LEU A 228 -2.09 -14.95 9.14
CA LEU A 228 -1.42 -13.84 8.46
C LEU A 228 0.07 -13.81 8.83
N ASP A 229 0.42 -13.89 10.11
CA ASP A 229 1.81 -13.84 10.57
C ASP A 229 2.63 -15.01 10.04
N LYS A 230 2.07 -16.22 10.08
CA LYS A 230 2.70 -17.44 9.60
C LYS A 230 2.90 -17.45 8.08
N HIS A 231 1.90 -16.95 7.33
CA HIS A 231 1.83 -17.12 5.88
C HIS A 231 1.98 -15.82 5.09
N LYS A 232 2.36 -14.68 5.72
CA LYS A 232 2.41 -13.36 5.05
C LYS A 232 3.17 -13.34 3.72
N LYS A 233 4.32 -14.02 3.62
CA LYS A 233 5.07 -14.13 2.36
C LYS A 233 4.31 -14.93 1.31
N ALA A 234 3.64 -16.00 1.71
CA ALA A 234 2.85 -16.83 0.80
C ALA A 234 1.59 -16.11 0.31
N TYR A 235 0.91 -15.34 1.18
CA TYR A 235 -0.19 -14.47 0.79
C TYR A 235 0.25 -13.38 -0.18
N ALA A 236 1.37 -12.70 0.09
CA ALA A 236 1.91 -11.69 -0.81
C ALA A 236 2.23 -12.29 -2.20
N LYS A 237 2.87 -13.46 -2.24
CA LYS A 237 3.12 -14.18 -3.50
C LYS A 237 1.84 -14.61 -4.20
N ALA A 238 0.81 -15.01 -3.44
CA ALA A 238 -0.50 -15.38 -3.98
C ALA A 238 -1.20 -14.17 -4.63
N ILE A 239 -1.18 -13.02 -3.98
CA ILE A 239 -1.72 -11.75 -4.50
C ILE A 239 -0.97 -11.36 -5.79
N ALA A 240 0.36 -11.30 -5.77
CA ALA A 240 1.17 -10.96 -6.94
C ALA A 240 0.87 -11.90 -8.13
N LYS A 241 0.84 -13.22 -7.90
CA LYS A 241 0.49 -14.19 -8.95
C LYS A 241 -0.95 -14.06 -9.46
N GLY A 242 -1.90 -13.64 -8.62
CA GLY A 242 -3.28 -13.35 -9.03
C GLY A 242 -3.33 -12.16 -10.00
N ILE A 243 -2.59 -11.10 -9.69
CA ILE A 243 -2.46 -9.90 -10.53
C ILE A 243 -1.85 -10.27 -11.90
N ILE A 244 -0.69 -10.92 -11.90
CA ILE A 244 0.03 -11.31 -13.13
C ILE A 244 -0.85 -12.20 -14.01
N GLN A 245 -1.49 -13.23 -13.43
CA GLN A 245 -2.38 -14.13 -14.18
C GLN A 245 -3.54 -13.37 -14.84
N THR A 246 -4.07 -12.35 -14.18
CA THR A 246 -5.17 -11.55 -14.73
C THR A 246 -4.67 -10.71 -15.89
N TYR A 247 -3.51 -10.05 -15.75
CA TYR A 247 -2.90 -9.29 -16.83
C TYR A 247 -2.65 -10.17 -18.06
N GLU A 248 -2.03 -11.32 -17.91
CA GLU A 248 -1.76 -12.26 -18.99
C GLU A 248 -3.03 -12.73 -19.69
N LYS A 249 -4.13 -12.93 -18.95
CA LYS A 249 -5.41 -13.32 -19.50
C LYS A 249 -6.05 -12.22 -20.38
N TYR A 250 -5.92 -10.95 -19.99
CA TYR A 250 -6.62 -9.84 -20.66
C TYR A 250 -5.75 -9.09 -21.68
N HIS A 251 -4.41 -9.16 -21.55
CA HIS A 251 -3.46 -8.37 -22.32
C HIS A 251 -2.36 -9.21 -23.00
N GLY A 252 -2.16 -10.47 -22.60
CA GLY A 252 -1.03 -11.31 -23.05
C GLY A 252 -1.10 -11.76 -24.52
N GLU A 253 -2.23 -11.63 -25.21
CA GLU A 253 -2.33 -11.99 -26.65
C GLU A 253 -1.71 -10.93 -27.56
N GLY A 254 -1.65 -9.67 -27.11
CA GLY A 254 -1.02 -8.56 -27.84
C GLY A 254 0.52 -8.68 -27.92
N GLU A 255 1.16 -9.20 -26.88
CA GLU A 255 2.62 -9.37 -26.84
C GLU A 255 3.11 -10.48 -27.79
N LYS A 256 2.31 -11.54 -27.98
CA LYS A 256 2.66 -12.64 -28.91
C LYS A 256 2.61 -12.22 -30.39
N SER A 257 1.76 -11.24 -30.72
CA SER A 257 1.66 -10.68 -32.08
C SER A 257 2.87 -9.81 -32.42
N ALA A 258 3.31 -8.95 -31.49
CA ALA A 258 4.43 -8.03 -31.72
C ALA A 258 5.79 -8.75 -31.85
N THR A 259 5.99 -9.86 -31.15
CA THR A 259 7.25 -10.64 -31.22
C THR A 259 7.37 -11.49 -32.49
N ASN A 260 6.26 -11.81 -33.17
CA ASN A 260 6.29 -12.56 -34.42
C ASN A 260 6.57 -11.65 -35.64
N GLU A 261 6.19 -10.37 -35.61
CA GLU A 261 6.49 -9.44 -36.71
C GLU A 261 7.97 -9.02 -36.75
N THR A 262 8.68 -9.04 -35.63
CA THR A 262 10.13 -8.72 -35.58
C THR A 262 11.03 -9.87 -35.96
N LYS A 263 10.52 -11.12 -36.04
CA LYS A 263 11.30 -12.29 -36.48
C LYS A 263 11.13 -12.61 -37.96
N SER A 264 10.32 -11.85 -38.69
CA SER A 264 10.02 -12.05 -40.12
C SER A 264 10.60 -10.97 -41.03
N LYS A 265 11.59 -10.21 -40.54
CA LYS A 265 12.32 -9.23 -41.39
C LYS A 265 13.81 -9.52 -41.41
#